data_950d55245954a4520c9a2557d439671f
#
_entry.id   950d55245954a4520c9a2557d439671f
#
_cell.length_a   1.000
_cell.length_b   1.000
_cell.length_c   1.000
_cell.angle_alpha   90.00
_cell.angle_beta   90.00
_cell.angle_gamma   90.00
#
_symmetry.space_group_name_H-M   'P 1'
#
loop_
_entity.id
_entity.type
_entity.pdbx_description
1 polymer ?
#
loop_
_entity_poly.entity_id
_entity_poly.type
_entity_poly.pdbx_seq_one_letter_code
_entity_poly.pdbx_strand_id
1 'polypeptide(L)'
;PDSKIYYALEELDRAKLVESQRGVPTLYKPVDFDQMISNLARTENEEHQRRLRSVELFRKQAEPLVKARSKPAEIELAYIVKGRRNIVERMLTAIEQSRKEVVLLASSEQLWNGIASALARAKKRRVKIGIAVTSNLNEAPALRTFGDVRASTCDCNILIVDSEKLVTASHVDSDDAYAIVTSDKNMIRISHEYFDNPNCCEGS
;
A
#
# COMPACT_ATOMS: atom_id res chain seq x y z
N PRO A 1 9.56 -2.13 46.28
CA PRO A 1 8.41 -2.80 45.68
C PRO A 1 7.21 -1.85 45.54
N ASP A 2 7.01 -0.94 46.50
CA ASP A 2 5.81 -0.08 46.55
C ASP A 2 5.74 0.94 45.43
N SER A 3 6.86 1.47 44.96
CA SER A 3 6.90 2.47 43.90
C SER A 3 6.31 1.99 42.56
N LYS A 4 6.46 0.70 42.25
CA LYS A 4 5.94 0.13 41.01
C LYS A 4 4.39 0.02 41.04
N ILE A 5 3.83 -0.26 42.21
CA ILE A 5 2.36 -0.36 42.41
C ILE A 5 1.74 1.03 42.20
N TYR A 6 2.31 2.06 42.81
CA TYR A 6 1.84 3.43 42.65
C TYR A 6 1.93 3.90 41.19
N TYR A 7 3.03 3.62 40.52
CA TYR A 7 3.16 3.93 39.10
C TYR A 7 2.09 3.24 38.24
N ALA A 8 1.84 1.94 38.48
CA ALA A 8 0.79 1.20 37.77
C ALA A 8 -0.62 1.78 38.04
N LEU A 9 -0.89 2.16 39.31
CA LEU A 9 -2.18 2.77 39.67
C LEU A 9 -2.36 4.16 39.04
N GLU A 10 -1.30 4.96 38.95
CA GLU A 10 -1.33 6.26 38.24
C GLU A 10 -1.58 6.08 36.74
N GLU A 11 -0.96 5.08 36.10
CA GLU A 11 -1.20 4.78 34.68
C GLU A 11 -2.65 4.33 34.44
N LEU A 12 -3.21 3.51 35.35
CA LEU A 12 -4.60 3.08 35.28
C LEU A 12 -5.57 4.27 35.50
N ASP A 13 -5.24 5.18 36.41
CA ASP A 13 -6.03 6.40 36.66
C ASP A 13 -6.00 7.36 35.46
N ARG A 14 -4.81 7.55 34.85
CA ARG A 14 -4.67 8.31 33.59
C ARG A 14 -5.48 7.69 32.45
N ALA A 15 -5.47 6.37 32.37
CA ALA A 15 -6.27 5.62 31.39
C ALA A 15 -7.77 5.59 31.71
N LYS A 16 -8.18 6.15 32.86
CA LYS A 16 -9.58 6.13 33.36
C LYS A 16 -10.15 4.73 33.56
N LEU A 17 -9.30 3.80 33.94
CA LEU A 17 -9.65 2.41 34.26
C LEU A 17 -9.92 2.23 35.76
N VAL A 18 -9.44 3.16 36.58
CA VAL A 18 -9.74 3.24 38.02
C VAL A 18 -10.16 4.68 38.37
N GLU A 19 -10.95 4.81 39.43
CA GLU A 19 -11.27 6.08 40.07
C GLU A 19 -10.43 6.21 41.33
N SER A 20 -9.72 7.33 41.48
CA SER A 20 -8.94 7.62 42.67
C SER A 20 -9.73 8.55 43.61
N GLN A 21 -9.94 8.13 44.82
CA GLN A 21 -10.46 8.97 45.90
C GLN A 21 -9.29 9.49 46.75
N ARG A 22 -8.99 10.79 46.63
CA ARG A 22 -7.93 11.43 47.39
C ARG A 22 -8.25 11.41 48.89
N GLY A 23 -7.34 10.84 49.66
CA GLY A 23 -7.41 10.74 51.11
C GLY A 23 -6.09 10.22 51.69
N VAL A 24 -6.04 9.99 52.99
CA VAL A 24 -4.91 9.34 53.64
C VAL A 24 -5.45 8.08 54.30
N PRO A 25 -5.27 6.89 53.70
CA PRO A 25 -4.64 6.60 52.40
C PRO A 25 -5.51 6.97 51.18
N THR A 26 -4.88 7.13 49.97
CA THR A 26 -5.63 7.24 48.73
C THR A 26 -6.24 5.90 48.36
N LEU A 27 -7.53 5.87 48.06
CA LEU A 27 -8.26 4.68 47.66
C LEU A 27 -8.44 4.64 46.15
N TYR A 28 -8.30 3.47 45.56
CA TYR A 28 -8.52 3.22 44.15
C TYR A 28 -9.65 2.21 43.98
N LYS A 29 -10.60 2.52 43.10
CA LYS A 29 -11.72 1.65 42.78
C LYS A 29 -11.73 1.38 41.27
N PRO A 30 -11.86 0.13 40.82
CA PRO A 30 -12.02 -0.15 39.39
C PRO A 30 -13.30 0.48 38.86
N VAL A 31 -13.24 1.03 37.66
CA VAL A 31 -14.41 1.51 36.91
C VAL A 31 -15.24 0.32 36.46
N ASP A 32 -16.54 0.48 36.32
CA ASP A 32 -17.43 -0.55 35.77
C ASP A 32 -16.96 -0.98 34.37
N PHE A 33 -17.14 -2.28 34.05
CA PHE A 33 -16.59 -2.85 32.81
C PHE A 33 -17.09 -2.14 31.56
N ASP A 34 -18.38 -1.86 31.44
CA ASP A 34 -18.95 -1.17 30.28
C ASP A 34 -18.44 0.28 30.19
N GLN A 35 -18.28 0.94 31.32
CA GLN A 35 -17.69 2.27 31.41
C GLN A 35 -16.20 2.26 31.01
N MET A 36 -15.46 1.23 31.41
CA MET A 36 -14.07 1.03 31.04
C MET A 36 -13.91 0.88 29.51
N ILE A 37 -14.72 0.02 28.89
CA ILE A 37 -14.72 -0.18 27.43
C ILE A 37 -15.06 1.12 26.69
N SER A 38 -16.07 1.84 27.19
CA SER A 38 -16.46 3.14 26.63
C SER A 38 -15.34 4.17 26.74
N ASN A 39 -14.63 4.22 27.86
CA ASN A 39 -13.49 5.13 28.07
C ASN A 39 -12.33 4.78 27.15
N LEU A 40 -11.98 3.50 26.99
CA LEU A 40 -10.94 3.04 26.08
C LEU A 40 -11.27 3.41 24.63
N ALA A 41 -12.48 3.07 24.18
CA ALA A 41 -12.91 3.40 22.81
C ALA A 41 -12.87 4.90 22.53
N ARG A 42 -13.27 5.73 23.50
CA ARG A 42 -13.20 7.18 23.39
C ARG A 42 -11.76 7.67 23.31
N THR A 43 -10.88 7.16 24.17
CA THR A 43 -9.45 7.57 24.18
C THR A 43 -8.77 7.23 22.85
N GLU A 44 -8.98 6.03 22.32
CA GLU A 44 -8.46 5.62 21.01
C GLU A 44 -8.97 6.51 19.88
N ASN A 45 -10.26 6.84 19.91
CA ASN A 45 -10.84 7.72 18.90
C ASN A 45 -10.27 9.16 18.99
N GLU A 46 -10.11 9.71 20.19
CA GLU A 46 -9.52 11.03 20.42
C GLU A 46 -8.07 11.06 19.93
N GLU A 47 -7.26 10.03 20.19
CA GLU A 47 -5.89 9.93 19.71
C GLU A 47 -5.84 9.79 18.19
N HIS A 48 -6.71 9.00 17.60
CA HIS A 48 -6.82 8.86 16.16
C HIS A 48 -7.14 10.21 15.51
N GLN A 49 -8.11 10.94 16.04
CA GLN A 49 -8.49 12.28 15.57
C GLN A 49 -7.34 13.30 15.71
N ARG A 50 -6.57 13.23 16.80
CA ARG A 50 -5.36 14.08 16.95
C ARG A 50 -4.33 13.78 15.87
N ARG A 51 -4.08 12.50 15.59
CA ARG A 51 -3.15 12.10 14.54
C ARG A 51 -3.59 12.59 13.16
N LEU A 52 -4.88 12.45 12.83
CA LEU A 52 -5.44 12.97 11.57
C LEU A 52 -5.29 14.48 11.45
N ARG A 53 -5.58 15.24 12.51
CA ARG A 53 -5.38 16.69 12.51
C ARG A 53 -3.92 17.10 12.32
N SER A 54 -2.98 16.39 12.93
CA SER A 54 -1.55 16.62 12.76
C SER A 54 -1.10 16.39 11.31
N VAL A 55 -1.61 15.34 10.67
CA VAL A 55 -1.35 15.05 9.24
C VAL A 55 -1.90 16.18 8.36
N GLU A 56 -3.12 16.64 8.61
CA GLU A 56 -3.73 17.72 7.84
C GLU A 56 -3.01 19.08 8.02
N LEU A 57 -2.55 19.37 9.23
CA LEU A 57 -1.72 20.55 9.50
C LEU A 57 -0.39 20.46 8.75
N PHE A 58 0.27 19.31 8.81
CA PHE A 58 1.50 19.06 8.07
C PHE A 58 1.28 19.22 6.57
N ARG A 59 0.19 18.67 6.04
CA ARG A 59 -0.17 18.80 4.63
C ARG A 59 -0.30 20.28 4.22
N LYS A 60 -1.03 21.07 5.00
CA LYS A 60 -1.21 22.52 4.74
C LYS A 60 0.10 23.29 4.76
N GLN A 61 1.01 22.94 5.67
CA GLN A 61 2.32 23.58 5.75
C GLN A 61 3.28 23.14 4.65
N ALA A 62 3.25 21.84 4.27
CA ALA A 62 4.13 21.29 3.26
C ALA A 62 3.68 21.63 1.82
N GLU A 63 2.38 21.75 1.56
CA GLU A 63 1.84 21.99 0.23
C GLU A 63 2.45 23.23 -0.49
N PRO A 64 2.58 24.41 0.14
CA PRO A 64 3.23 25.56 -0.51
C PRO A 64 4.71 25.32 -0.76
N LEU A 65 5.42 24.59 0.11
CA LEU A 65 6.83 24.27 -0.06
C LEU A 65 7.05 23.30 -1.22
N VAL A 66 6.17 22.31 -1.35
CA VAL A 66 6.17 21.36 -2.48
C VAL A 66 5.87 22.09 -3.78
N LYS A 67 4.85 22.97 -3.82
CA LYS A 67 4.51 23.79 -5.00
C LYS A 67 5.61 24.75 -5.38
N ALA A 68 6.28 25.37 -4.41
CA ALA A 68 7.41 26.26 -4.67
C ALA A 68 8.65 25.53 -5.25
N ARG A 69 8.82 24.24 -4.90
CA ARG A 69 9.87 23.37 -5.47
C ARG A 69 9.47 22.73 -6.79
N SER A 70 8.21 22.79 -7.18
CA SER A 70 7.71 22.31 -8.48
C SER A 70 8.11 23.27 -9.61
N LYS A 71 9.40 23.62 -9.74
CA LYS A 71 9.97 23.69 -11.08
C LYS A 71 9.75 22.30 -11.67
N PRO A 72 9.35 22.18 -12.96
CA PRO A 72 9.34 20.88 -13.59
C PRO A 72 10.73 20.28 -13.33
N ALA A 73 10.82 19.35 -12.40
CA ALA A 73 12.04 18.59 -12.23
C ALA A 73 12.37 18.07 -13.63
N GLU A 74 13.60 18.23 -14.06
CA GLU A 74 14.13 17.45 -15.18
C GLU A 74 13.53 16.08 -15.02
N ILE A 75 12.79 15.65 -16.03
CA ILE A 75 11.98 14.44 -15.99
C ILE A 75 12.91 13.33 -15.49
N GLU A 76 12.76 12.88 -14.26
CA GLU A 76 13.41 11.65 -13.81
C GLU A 76 12.83 10.55 -14.67
N LEU A 77 13.55 10.26 -15.77
CA LEU A 77 13.15 9.24 -16.73
C LEU A 77 13.02 7.88 -16.07
N ALA A 78 13.77 7.65 -14.98
CA ALA A 78 13.69 6.44 -14.20
C ALA A 78 14.17 6.65 -12.74
N TYR A 79 13.57 5.93 -11.79
CA TYR A 79 14.04 5.86 -10.41
C TYR A 79 13.78 4.48 -9.81
N ILE A 80 14.51 4.16 -8.72
CA ILE A 80 14.42 2.86 -8.04
C ILE A 80 13.58 2.99 -6.79
N VAL A 81 12.66 2.05 -6.60
CA VAL A 81 11.86 1.85 -5.38
C VAL A 81 12.38 0.59 -4.70
N LYS A 82 12.73 0.66 -3.41
CA LYS A 82 13.20 -0.49 -2.62
C LYS A 82 12.12 -0.93 -1.63
N GLY A 83 12.07 -2.24 -1.41
CA GLY A 83 11.18 -2.90 -0.47
C GLY A 83 9.79 -3.18 -1.04
N ARG A 84 9.33 -4.43 -0.83
CA ARG A 84 8.05 -4.94 -1.35
C ARG A 84 6.87 -4.01 -1.07
N ARG A 85 6.73 -3.55 0.17
CA ARG A 85 5.62 -2.67 0.56
C ARG A 85 5.56 -1.40 -0.30
N ASN A 86 6.71 -0.75 -0.48
CA ASN A 86 6.80 0.48 -1.28
C ASN A 86 6.51 0.21 -2.76
N ILE A 87 6.92 -0.97 -3.28
CA ILE A 87 6.64 -1.41 -4.65
C ILE A 87 5.13 -1.58 -4.84
N VAL A 88 4.49 -2.33 -3.95
CA VAL A 88 3.02 -2.54 -3.98
C VAL A 88 2.28 -1.20 -3.89
N GLU A 89 2.65 -0.31 -2.97
CA GLU A 89 2.03 1.02 -2.85
C GLU A 89 2.20 1.87 -4.12
N ARG A 90 3.36 1.77 -4.77
CA ARG A 90 3.61 2.47 -6.05
C ARG A 90 2.74 1.91 -7.17
N MET A 91 2.63 0.59 -7.27
CA MET A 91 1.77 -0.06 -8.25
C MET A 91 0.29 0.26 -7.99
N LEU A 92 -0.17 0.19 -6.73
CA LEU A 92 -1.53 0.58 -6.34
C LEU A 92 -1.86 2.00 -6.78
N THR A 93 -0.98 2.95 -6.47
CA THR A 93 -1.17 4.36 -6.85
C THR A 93 -1.27 4.52 -8.38
N ALA A 94 -0.42 3.82 -9.14
CA ALA A 94 -0.45 3.86 -10.59
C ALA A 94 -1.76 3.29 -11.16
N ILE A 95 -2.21 2.13 -10.65
CA ILE A 95 -3.47 1.49 -11.06
C ILE A 95 -4.67 2.36 -10.70
N GLU A 96 -4.69 3.00 -9.55
CA GLU A 96 -5.79 3.88 -9.14
C GLU A 96 -5.89 5.14 -10.00
N GLN A 97 -4.77 5.65 -10.48
CA GLN A 97 -4.71 6.80 -11.38
C GLN A 97 -4.99 6.45 -12.84
N SER A 98 -5.04 5.17 -13.21
CA SER A 98 -5.24 4.73 -14.59
C SER A 98 -6.57 5.19 -15.19
N ARG A 99 -6.53 5.57 -16.48
CA ARG A 99 -7.68 6.10 -17.21
C ARG A 99 -8.03 5.31 -18.45
N LYS A 100 -7.06 4.70 -19.11
CA LYS A 100 -7.20 4.02 -20.40
C LYS A 100 -6.99 2.52 -20.27
N GLU A 101 -5.79 2.13 -19.83
CA GLU A 101 -5.39 0.74 -19.77
C GLU A 101 -4.41 0.44 -18.64
N VAL A 102 -4.44 -0.80 -18.20
CA VAL A 102 -3.44 -1.40 -17.32
C VAL A 102 -3.04 -2.74 -17.90
N VAL A 103 -1.74 -2.94 -18.09
CA VAL A 103 -1.15 -4.20 -18.50
C VAL A 103 -0.29 -4.73 -17.36
N LEU A 104 -0.50 -5.98 -16.98
CA LEU A 104 0.19 -6.63 -15.87
C LEU A 104 0.76 -7.97 -16.31
N LEU A 105 2.07 -8.16 -16.11
CA LEU A 105 2.67 -9.48 -15.98
C LEU A 105 2.99 -9.70 -14.50
N ALA A 106 2.58 -10.83 -13.94
CA ALA A 106 2.83 -11.16 -12.54
C ALA A 106 3.28 -12.61 -12.38
N SER A 107 4.40 -12.77 -11.69
CA SER A 107 4.92 -14.08 -11.25
C SER A 107 4.83 -14.25 -9.74
N SER A 108 4.74 -13.17 -8.96
CA SER A 108 4.65 -13.19 -7.51
C SER A 108 3.21 -13.19 -7.02
N GLU A 109 2.85 -14.21 -6.24
CA GLU A 109 1.54 -14.29 -5.58
C GLU A 109 1.35 -13.15 -4.57
N GLN A 110 2.40 -12.78 -3.86
CA GLN A 110 2.33 -11.70 -2.87
C GLN A 110 2.08 -10.34 -3.54
N LEU A 111 2.72 -10.10 -4.69
CA LEU A 111 2.45 -8.91 -5.48
C LEU A 111 1.01 -8.90 -5.99
N TRP A 112 0.57 -10.01 -6.58
CA TRP A 112 -0.79 -10.18 -7.07
C TRP A 112 -1.82 -9.87 -5.99
N ASN A 113 -1.71 -10.50 -4.82
CA ASN A 113 -2.61 -10.30 -3.69
C ASN A 113 -2.64 -8.83 -3.23
N GLY A 114 -1.50 -8.15 -3.30
CA GLY A 114 -1.39 -6.73 -2.97
C GLY A 114 -2.16 -5.80 -3.90
N ILE A 115 -2.27 -6.11 -5.20
CA ILE A 115 -2.83 -5.20 -6.21
C ILE A 115 -4.16 -5.64 -6.82
N ALA A 116 -4.58 -6.90 -6.65
CA ALA A 116 -5.78 -7.46 -7.29
C ALA A 116 -7.05 -6.64 -7.05
N SER A 117 -7.24 -6.13 -5.83
CA SER A 117 -8.38 -5.28 -5.49
C SER A 117 -8.40 -3.95 -6.25
N ALA A 118 -7.23 -3.34 -6.48
CA ALA A 118 -7.12 -2.10 -7.26
C ALA A 118 -7.39 -2.35 -8.75
N LEU A 119 -6.92 -3.46 -9.31
CA LEU A 119 -7.25 -3.89 -10.67
C LEU A 119 -8.76 -4.08 -10.83
N ALA A 120 -9.43 -4.72 -9.87
CA ALA A 120 -10.89 -4.89 -9.90
C ALA A 120 -11.61 -3.52 -9.87
N ARG A 121 -11.12 -2.56 -9.09
CA ARG A 121 -11.66 -1.18 -9.11
C ARG A 121 -11.40 -0.48 -10.44
N ALA A 122 -10.22 -0.64 -11.03
CA ALA A 122 -9.89 -0.09 -12.35
C ALA A 122 -10.83 -0.64 -13.43
N LYS A 123 -11.11 -1.95 -13.41
CA LYS A 123 -12.09 -2.57 -14.32
C LYS A 123 -13.49 -1.97 -14.16
N LYS A 124 -13.94 -1.72 -12.92
CA LYS A 124 -15.24 -1.04 -12.68
C LYS A 124 -15.26 0.38 -13.26
N ARG A 125 -14.13 1.06 -13.34
CA ARG A 125 -13.98 2.35 -14.02
C ARG A 125 -13.91 2.25 -15.54
N ARG A 126 -14.04 1.05 -16.10
CA ARG A 126 -13.95 0.72 -17.54
C ARG A 126 -12.53 0.90 -18.12
N VAL A 127 -11.50 0.80 -17.28
CA VAL A 127 -10.12 0.72 -17.72
C VAL A 127 -9.90 -0.65 -18.38
N LYS A 128 -9.24 -0.68 -19.55
CA LYS A 128 -8.90 -1.93 -20.22
C LYS A 128 -7.82 -2.64 -19.39
N ILE A 129 -8.04 -3.90 -19.05
CA ILE A 129 -7.09 -4.70 -18.25
C ILE A 129 -6.56 -5.85 -19.09
N GLY A 130 -5.25 -5.89 -19.29
CA GLY A 130 -4.52 -7.02 -19.84
C GLY A 130 -3.70 -7.70 -18.74
N ILE A 131 -3.84 -9.01 -18.57
CA ILE A 131 -3.13 -9.76 -17.53
C ILE A 131 -2.43 -10.97 -18.16
N ALA A 132 -1.17 -11.17 -17.80
CA ALA A 132 -0.46 -12.41 -18.01
C ALA A 132 0.15 -12.87 -16.67
N VAL A 133 0.00 -14.14 -16.34
CA VAL A 133 0.50 -14.70 -15.07
C VAL A 133 1.22 -16.00 -15.30
N THR A 134 2.16 -16.32 -14.42
CA THR A 134 2.80 -17.65 -14.41
C THR A 134 1.81 -18.74 -14.00
N SER A 135 2.14 -19.99 -14.33
CA SER A 135 1.31 -21.15 -14.03
C SER A 135 0.89 -21.24 -12.56
N ASN A 136 1.77 -20.82 -11.64
CA ASN A 136 1.50 -20.83 -10.20
C ASN A 136 0.37 -19.90 -9.77
N LEU A 137 0.11 -18.85 -10.55
CA LEU A 137 -0.95 -17.87 -10.28
C LEU A 137 -2.24 -18.15 -11.05
N ASN A 138 -2.22 -19.00 -12.08
CA ASN A 138 -3.34 -19.23 -12.98
C ASN A 138 -4.62 -19.73 -12.27
N GLU A 139 -4.47 -20.34 -11.11
CA GLU A 139 -5.58 -20.89 -10.32
C GLU A 139 -6.18 -19.86 -9.32
N ALA A 140 -5.61 -18.66 -9.21
CA ALA A 140 -6.09 -17.65 -8.27
C ALA A 140 -7.56 -17.26 -8.59
N PRO A 141 -8.51 -17.42 -7.64
CA PRO A 141 -9.94 -17.19 -7.90
C PRO A 141 -10.25 -15.78 -8.42
N ALA A 142 -9.46 -14.79 -7.98
CA ALA A 142 -9.63 -13.41 -8.41
C ALA A 142 -9.35 -13.18 -9.90
N LEU A 143 -8.51 -14.00 -10.53
CA LEU A 143 -8.21 -13.91 -11.98
C LEU A 143 -9.44 -14.16 -12.85
N ARG A 144 -10.32 -15.06 -12.43
CA ARG A 144 -11.56 -15.39 -13.16
C ARG A 144 -12.46 -14.17 -13.40
N THR A 145 -12.32 -13.13 -12.58
CA THR A 145 -13.10 -11.90 -12.72
C THR A 145 -12.64 -11.02 -13.88
N PHE A 146 -11.42 -11.24 -14.41
CA PHE A 146 -10.84 -10.37 -15.44
C PHE A 146 -11.12 -10.86 -16.88
N GLY A 147 -11.54 -12.09 -17.07
CA GLY A 147 -11.84 -12.67 -18.39
C GLY A 147 -10.56 -13.19 -19.06
N ASP A 148 -10.04 -12.45 -20.03
CA ASP A 148 -8.84 -12.86 -20.77
C ASP A 148 -7.58 -12.70 -19.93
N VAL A 149 -7.16 -13.80 -19.30
CA VAL A 149 -5.88 -13.91 -18.60
C VAL A 149 -5.01 -14.88 -19.39
N ARG A 150 -3.83 -14.43 -19.77
CA ARG A 150 -2.87 -15.28 -20.48
C ARG A 150 -1.93 -15.98 -19.51
N ALA A 151 -1.57 -17.22 -19.81
CA ALA A 151 -0.46 -17.89 -19.14
C ALA A 151 0.86 -17.32 -19.67
N SER A 152 1.83 -17.14 -18.78
CA SER A 152 3.19 -16.73 -19.08
C SER A 152 4.18 -17.70 -18.45
N THR A 153 5.28 -17.98 -19.13
CA THR A 153 6.40 -18.76 -18.58
C THR A 153 7.46 -17.84 -17.95
N CYS A 154 7.31 -16.53 -18.08
CA CYS A 154 8.28 -15.56 -17.60
C CYS A 154 8.14 -15.26 -16.14
N ASP A 155 9.24 -15.38 -15.40
CA ASP A 155 9.35 -14.96 -14.01
C ASP A 155 9.66 -13.44 -13.93
N CYS A 156 8.69 -12.63 -14.33
CA CYS A 156 8.81 -11.17 -14.29
C CYS A 156 7.54 -10.53 -13.73
N ASN A 157 7.73 -9.36 -13.11
CA ASN A 157 6.65 -8.55 -12.57
C ASN A 157 6.70 -7.18 -13.22
N ILE A 158 5.81 -6.94 -14.18
CA ILE A 158 5.76 -5.72 -14.98
C ILE A 158 4.36 -5.14 -14.92
N LEU A 159 4.26 -3.85 -14.64
CA LEU A 159 3.02 -3.08 -14.70
C LEU A 159 3.21 -1.91 -15.67
N ILE A 160 2.35 -1.83 -16.68
CA ILE A 160 2.26 -0.68 -17.58
C ILE A 160 0.91 -0.01 -17.37
N VAL A 161 0.90 1.31 -17.25
CA VAL A 161 -0.31 2.09 -17.04
C VAL A 161 -0.40 3.18 -18.10
N ASP A 162 -1.51 3.19 -18.83
CA ASP A 162 -1.88 4.19 -19.85
C ASP A 162 -0.84 4.40 -20.96
N SER A 163 0.08 3.44 -21.15
CA SER A 163 1.27 3.59 -22.01
C SER A 163 2.14 4.80 -21.65
N GLU A 164 2.06 5.27 -20.40
CA GLU A 164 2.78 6.46 -19.90
C GLU A 164 3.71 6.13 -18.71
N LYS A 165 3.47 5.03 -18.02
CA LYS A 165 4.24 4.62 -16.84
C LYS A 165 4.51 3.13 -16.87
N LEU A 166 5.76 2.78 -16.56
CA LEU A 166 6.23 1.40 -16.40
C LEU A 166 6.77 1.19 -14.99
N VAL A 167 6.42 0.09 -14.38
CA VAL A 167 7.01 -0.41 -13.13
C VAL A 167 7.48 -1.84 -13.38
N THR A 168 8.78 -2.06 -13.31
CA THR A 168 9.39 -3.40 -13.42
C THR A 168 9.95 -3.78 -12.07
N ALA A 169 9.44 -4.86 -11.46
CA ALA A 169 9.83 -5.28 -10.12
C ALA A 169 10.57 -6.61 -10.15
N SER A 170 11.63 -6.70 -9.36
CA SER A 170 12.49 -7.87 -9.22
C SER A 170 12.60 -8.25 -7.74
N HIS A 171 12.83 -9.55 -7.50
CA HIS A 171 13.03 -10.12 -6.15
C HIS A 171 11.90 -9.78 -5.16
N VAL A 172 10.64 -9.69 -5.66
CA VAL A 172 9.51 -9.16 -4.89
C VAL A 172 9.21 -9.98 -3.64
N ASP A 173 9.56 -11.26 -3.65
CA ASP A 173 9.32 -12.19 -2.55
C ASP A 173 10.51 -12.28 -1.57
N SER A 174 11.52 -11.42 -1.70
CA SER A 174 12.69 -11.34 -0.84
C SER A 174 12.85 -9.97 -0.18
N ASP A 175 13.79 -9.88 0.77
CA ASP A 175 14.12 -8.62 1.46
C ASP A 175 14.81 -7.62 0.53
N ASP A 176 15.46 -8.12 -0.55
CA ASP A 176 16.14 -7.31 -1.57
C ASP A 176 15.22 -6.84 -2.69
N ALA A 177 13.89 -6.86 -2.46
CA ALA A 177 12.90 -6.40 -3.41
C ALA A 177 13.19 -4.97 -3.90
N TYR A 178 13.21 -4.79 -5.22
CA TYR A 178 13.31 -3.47 -5.82
C TYR A 178 12.47 -3.39 -7.09
N ALA A 179 12.12 -2.17 -7.50
CA ALA A 179 11.47 -1.90 -8.76
C ALA A 179 12.09 -0.67 -9.43
N ILE A 180 12.12 -0.70 -10.75
CA ILE A 180 12.41 0.46 -11.60
C ILE A 180 11.07 1.04 -12.02
N VAL A 181 10.90 2.32 -11.77
CA VAL A 181 9.74 3.10 -12.23
C VAL A 181 10.22 4.07 -13.30
N THR A 182 9.61 4.06 -14.47
CA THR A 182 10.01 4.93 -15.57
C THR A 182 8.83 5.42 -16.39
N SER A 183 9.00 6.57 -17.03
CA SER A 183 8.12 7.12 -18.08
C SER A 183 8.80 7.15 -19.45
N ASP A 184 9.95 6.47 -19.59
CA ASP A 184 10.64 6.35 -20.88
C ASP A 184 9.81 5.58 -21.90
N LYS A 185 9.49 6.22 -23.02
CA LYS A 185 8.60 5.68 -24.05
C LYS A 185 9.16 4.44 -24.73
N ASN A 186 10.50 4.34 -24.86
CA ASN A 186 11.11 3.17 -25.50
C ASN A 186 11.01 1.94 -24.59
N MET A 187 11.30 2.12 -23.30
CA MET A 187 11.15 1.04 -22.33
C MET A 187 9.69 0.57 -22.21
N ILE A 188 8.74 1.50 -22.19
CA ILE A 188 7.31 1.19 -22.18
C ILE A 188 6.92 0.41 -23.42
N ARG A 189 7.35 0.86 -24.61
CA ARG A 189 7.07 0.18 -25.89
C ARG A 189 7.64 -1.24 -25.91
N ILE A 190 8.89 -1.41 -25.54
CA ILE A 190 9.53 -2.74 -25.46
C ILE A 190 8.76 -3.66 -24.52
N SER A 191 8.31 -3.14 -23.37
CA SER A 191 7.53 -3.92 -22.40
C SER A 191 6.14 -4.29 -22.92
N HIS A 192 5.52 -3.44 -23.75
CA HIS A 192 4.27 -3.78 -24.43
C HIS A 192 4.47 -4.86 -25.50
N GLU A 193 5.51 -4.70 -26.35
CA GLU A 193 5.85 -5.71 -27.35
C GLU A 193 6.15 -7.06 -26.71
N TYR A 194 6.83 -7.03 -25.55
CA TYR A 194 7.06 -8.22 -24.75
C TYR A 194 5.76 -8.84 -24.24
N PHE A 195 4.83 -8.06 -23.73
CA PHE A 195 3.53 -8.54 -23.29
C PHE A 195 2.71 -9.10 -24.46
N ASP A 196 2.73 -8.46 -25.63
CA ASP A 196 1.91 -8.85 -26.78
C ASP A 196 2.46 -10.06 -27.53
N ASN A 197 3.75 -10.38 -27.38
CA ASN A 197 4.37 -11.54 -28.01
C ASN A 197 4.17 -12.79 -27.13
N PRO A 198 3.31 -13.75 -27.55
CA PRO A 198 3.07 -14.97 -26.78
C PRO A 198 4.31 -15.88 -26.67
N ASN A 199 5.28 -15.72 -27.58
CA ASN A 199 6.45 -16.59 -27.66
C ASN A 199 7.68 -15.99 -26.98
N CYS A 200 7.56 -14.84 -26.34
CA CYS A 200 8.71 -14.15 -25.75
C CYS A 200 9.42 -14.96 -24.66
N CYS A 201 8.75 -15.96 -24.10
CA CYS A 201 9.27 -16.85 -23.07
C CYS A 201 9.35 -18.33 -23.48
N GLU A 202 9.06 -18.65 -24.73
CA GLU A 202 9.24 -20.00 -25.29
C GLU A 202 10.67 -20.12 -25.80
N GLY A 203 11.61 -20.52 -24.99
CA GLY A 203 12.95 -20.80 -25.45
C GLY A 203 14.07 -20.50 -24.49
N SER A 204 14.03 -21.09 -23.32
CA SER A 204 15.19 -21.22 -22.43
C SER A 204 15.28 -22.62 -21.88
#